data_3194e2f44615660534ad893ed35929eb
#
_entry.id   3194e2f44615660534ad893ed35929eb
#
_cell.length_a   1.000
_cell.length_b   1.000
_cell.length_c   1.000
_cell.angle_alpha   90.00
_cell.angle_beta   90.00
_cell.angle_gamma   90.00
#
_symmetry.space_group_name_H-M   'P 1'
#
loop_
_entity.id
_entity.type
_entity.pdbx_description
1 polymer ?
#
loop_
_entity_poly.entity_id
_entity_poly.type
_entity_poly.pdbx_seq_one_letter_code
_entity_poly.pdbx_strand_id
1 'polypeptide(L)'
;RLGTGYNYFKIRTSALYSSYNFTTINFTNIHQKNIYKLTLNTRIFLQYSKGSAIADESSLFFAGGNPEDLLNNKLTRTVGWINKEWVGYGLNTNHFQHSGGLNLRGYAGYLMAEQDKEGNVIYAYKGHSGIALNTEIAFDNYLLNRRQKIFEFIDVSTYIFGDAGILSINKISAPLSFSSLRVDAGIGTTLTIKKWWVLDKFKPLTFRLDLPFFLNRPPYEEDHYFKFRWVVGVSRRL
;
A
#
# COMPACT_ATOMS: atom_id res chain seq x y z
N ARG A 1 -20.70 -18.49 -7.07
CA ARG A 1 -20.04 -17.88 -8.25
C ARG A 1 -18.54 -17.91 -8.03
N LEU A 2 -17.78 -18.27 -9.06
CA LEU A 2 -16.32 -18.15 -9.07
C LEU A 2 -15.94 -16.68 -8.96
N GLY A 3 -14.88 -16.37 -8.21
CA GLY A 3 -14.36 -15.00 -8.12
C GLY A 3 -13.70 -14.60 -9.44
N THR A 4 -13.44 -13.30 -9.59
CA THR A 4 -12.63 -12.74 -10.67
C THR A 4 -11.28 -12.31 -10.11
N GLY A 5 -10.23 -12.45 -10.92
CA GLY A 5 -8.90 -12.03 -10.49
C GLY A 5 -7.92 -12.03 -11.64
N TYR A 6 -6.78 -11.42 -11.41
CA TYR A 6 -5.68 -11.41 -12.36
C TYR A 6 -4.34 -11.55 -11.66
N ASN A 7 -3.39 -12.07 -12.41
CA ASN A 7 -1.99 -12.15 -12.00
C ASN A 7 -1.19 -11.17 -12.86
N TYR A 8 -0.30 -10.46 -12.22
CA TYR A 8 0.59 -9.54 -12.87
C TYR A 8 2.02 -9.90 -12.52
N PHE A 9 2.83 -10.13 -13.55
CA PHE A 9 4.24 -10.42 -13.42
C PHE A 9 5.06 -9.38 -14.16
N LYS A 10 6.04 -8.76 -13.49
CA LYS A 10 6.88 -7.72 -14.07
C LYS A 10 8.34 -7.96 -13.72
N ILE A 11 9.17 -7.87 -14.75
CA ILE A 11 10.63 -7.81 -14.59
C ILE A 11 11.07 -6.41 -14.99
N ARG A 12 11.90 -5.80 -14.15
CA ARG A 12 12.54 -4.50 -14.43
C ARG A 12 14.04 -4.66 -14.24
N THR A 13 14.82 -4.17 -15.17
CA THR A 13 16.28 -4.08 -15.10
C THR A 13 16.72 -2.64 -15.28
N SER A 14 17.86 -2.28 -14.72
CA SER A 14 18.51 -1.01 -15.02
C SER A 14 18.99 -0.98 -16.47
N ALA A 15 19.11 0.22 -17.06
CA ALA A 15 19.71 0.39 -18.38
C ALA A 15 21.21 0.15 -18.34
N LEU A 16 21.78 -0.36 -19.45
CA LEU A 16 23.20 -0.73 -19.57
C LEU A 16 24.18 0.41 -19.24
N TYR A 17 23.78 1.65 -19.49
CA TYR A 17 24.60 2.86 -19.31
C TYR A 17 24.15 3.72 -18.12
N SER A 18 23.35 3.16 -17.20
CA SER A 18 22.94 3.90 -16.01
C SER A 18 23.93 3.71 -14.86
N SER A 19 23.97 4.68 -13.94
CA SER A 19 24.70 4.54 -12.67
C SER A 19 24.07 3.49 -11.75
N TYR A 20 22.89 3.00 -12.10
CA TYR A 20 22.16 1.96 -11.39
C TYR A 20 22.44 0.59 -12.00
N ASN A 21 22.57 -0.42 -11.15
CA ASN A 21 22.73 -1.81 -11.56
C ASN A 21 21.82 -2.69 -10.71
N PHE A 22 20.66 -3.04 -11.24
CA PHE A 22 19.69 -3.87 -10.51
C PHE A 22 18.75 -4.64 -11.44
N THR A 23 18.18 -5.69 -10.90
CA THR A 23 17.06 -6.42 -11.46
C THR A 23 16.00 -6.58 -10.37
N THR A 24 14.76 -6.27 -10.71
CA THR A 24 13.59 -6.42 -9.84
C THR A 24 12.58 -7.34 -10.51
N ILE A 25 12.11 -8.33 -9.75
CA ILE A 25 11.03 -9.23 -10.14
C ILE A 25 9.85 -8.93 -9.21
N ASN A 26 8.72 -8.65 -9.80
CA ASN A 26 7.48 -8.34 -9.09
C ASN A 26 6.39 -9.32 -9.52
N PHE A 27 5.66 -9.85 -8.55
CA PHE A 27 4.45 -10.64 -8.76
C PHE A 27 3.32 -10.04 -7.93
N THR A 28 2.19 -9.84 -8.56
CA THR A 28 0.96 -9.38 -7.91
C THR A 28 -0.20 -10.27 -8.35
N ASN A 29 -0.91 -10.81 -7.37
CA ASN A 29 -2.17 -11.51 -7.57
C ASN A 29 -3.27 -10.67 -6.92
N ILE A 30 -4.29 -10.32 -7.67
CA ILE A 30 -5.49 -9.65 -7.16
C ILE A 30 -6.68 -10.54 -7.44
N HIS A 31 -7.45 -10.79 -6.41
CA HIS A 31 -8.63 -11.63 -6.48
C HIS A 31 -9.82 -10.93 -5.81
N GLN A 32 -10.97 -10.97 -6.47
CA GLN A 32 -12.24 -10.46 -5.96
C GLN A 32 -13.29 -11.55 -6.00
N LYS A 33 -13.99 -11.74 -4.90
CA LYS A 33 -15.08 -12.71 -4.78
C LYS A 33 -16.28 -12.11 -4.07
N ASN A 34 -17.43 -12.23 -4.69
CA ASN A 34 -18.69 -11.85 -4.07
C ASN A 34 -19.26 -13.04 -3.28
N ILE A 35 -19.49 -12.83 -1.99
CA ILE A 35 -20.07 -13.80 -1.06
C ILE A 35 -21.33 -13.19 -0.52
N TYR A 36 -22.50 -13.60 -1.04
CA TYR A 36 -23.78 -12.95 -0.79
C TYR A 36 -23.76 -11.46 -1.12
N LYS A 37 -23.92 -10.60 -0.11
CA LYS A 37 -23.87 -9.14 -0.22
C LYS A 37 -22.50 -8.54 0.10
N LEU A 38 -21.54 -9.38 0.47
CA LEU A 38 -20.18 -8.95 0.76
C LEU A 38 -19.29 -9.12 -0.46
N THR A 39 -18.31 -8.26 -0.59
CA THR A 39 -17.25 -8.39 -1.60
C THR A 39 -15.92 -8.55 -0.89
N LEU A 40 -15.31 -9.72 -1.05
CA LEU A 40 -13.96 -10.00 -0.57
C LEU A 40 -12.97 -9.63 -1.67
N ASN A 41 -12.06 -8.71 -1.37
CA ASN A 41 -10.92 -8.35 -2.21
C ASN A 41 -9.64 -8.82 -1.50
N THR A 42 -8.75 -9.46 -2.23
CA THR A 42 -7.43 -9.87 -1.73
C THR A 42 -6.36 -9.49 -2.71
N ARG A 43 -5.21 -9.07 -2.19
CA ARG A 43 -4.01 -8.81 -2.96
C ARG A 43 -2.84 -9.54 -2.32
N ILE A 44 -2.13 -10.33 -3.09
CA ILE A 44 -0.83 -10.88 -2.74
C ILE A 44 0.20 -10.14 -3.57
N PHE A 45 1.17 -9.56 -2.91
CA PHE A 45 2.25 -8.82 -3.54
C PHE A 45 3.58 -9.41 -3.12
N LEU A 46 4.47 -9.59 -4.08
CA LEU A 46 5.83 -10.08 -3.87
C LEU A 46 6.77 -9.29 -4.77
N GLN A 47 7.82 -8.76 -4.21
CA GLN A 47 8.92 -8.17 -4.95
C GLN A 47 10.25 -8.69 -4.44
N TYR A 48 11.12 -9.07 -5.36
CA TYR A 48 12.51 -9.38 -5.10
C TYR A 48 13.40 -8.52 -5.98
N SER A 49 14.38 -7.88 -5.37
CA SER A 49 15.34 -7.03 -6.08
C SER A 49 16.77 -7.42 -5.72
N LYS A 50 17.62 -7.48 -6.74
CA LYS A 50 19.06 -7.76 -6.61
C LYS A 50 19.87 -6.79 -7.46
N GLY A 51 21.01 -6.34 -6.95
CA GLY A 51 21.91 -5.45 -7.66
C GLY A 51 22.94 -4.82 -6.74
N SER A 52 23.80 -3.97 -7.29
CA SER A 52 24.78 -3.18 -6.50
C SER A 52 24.28 -1.77 -6.21
N ALA A 53 23.41 -1.20 -7.06
CA ALA A 53 22.81 0.10 -6.89
C ALA A 53 21.38 0.08 -7.43
N ILE A 54 20.40 0.19 -6.56
CA ILE A 54 18.98 0.26 -6.93
C ILE A 54 18.51 1.71 -6.85
N ALA A 55 17.76 2.15 -7.87
CA ALA A 55 17.15 3.46 -7.86
C ALA A 55 16.12 3.59 -6.74
N ASP A 56 16.06 4.74 -6.08
CA ASP A 56 15.11 5.01 -5.00
C ASP A 56 13.65 4.85 -5.46
N GLU A 57 13.38 5.11 -6.72
CA GLU A 57 12.07 4.91 -7.37
C GLU A 57 11.63 3.44 -7.42
N SER A 58 12.58 2.50 -7.27
CA SER A 58 12.31 1.06 -7.22
C SER A 58 12.20 0.55 -5.78
N SER A 59 12.34 1.42 -4.79
CA SER A 59 12.16 1.06 -3.39
C SER A 59 10.70 0.78 -3.06
N LEU A 60 10.51 -0.13 -2.12
CA LEU A 60 9.22 -0.41 -1.52
C LEU A 60 9.13 0.29 -0.16
N PHE A 61 7.95 0.77 0.15
CA PHE A 61 7.62 1.32 1.47
C PHE A 61 6.57 0.43 2.14
N PHE A 62 6.62 0.27 3.46
CA PHE A 62 5.62 -0.51 4.17
C PHE A 62 4.20 -0.01 3.90
N ALA A 63 3.99 1.27 4.06
CA ALA A 63 2.68 1.89 3.86
C ALA A 63 2.47 2.45 2.44
N GLY A 64 3.40 2.21 1.52
CA GLY A 64 3.26 2.68 0.15
C GLY A 64 2.02 2.10 -0.53
N GLY A 65 1.31 2.90 -1.32
CA GLY A 65 0.15 2.48 -2.11
C GLY A 65 0.49 1.41 -3.15
N ASN A 66 -0.53 0.91 -3.82
CA ASN A 66 -0.35 -0.09 -4.87
C ASN A 66 0.53 0.43 -6.00
N PRO A 67 1.65 -0.23 -6.34
CA PRO A 67 2.50 0.20 -7.44
C PRO A 67 1.77 0.30 -8.79
N GLU A 68 0.79 -0.58 -9.01
CA GLU A 68 -0.01 -0.61 -10.22
C GLU A 68 -0.88 0.64 -10.37
N ASP A 69 -1.47 1.10 -9.28
CA ASP A 69 -2.30 2.29 -9.25
C ASP A 69 -1.48 3.56 -9.49
N LEU A 70 -0.28 3.62 -8.95
CA LEU A 70 0.65 4.74 -9.15
C LEU A 70 1.04 4.88 -10.63
N LEU A 71 1.24 3.78 -11.33
CA LEU A 71 1.58 3.80 -12.76
C LEU A 71 0.40 4.23 -13.63
N ASN A 72 -0.81 3.92 -13.21
CA ASN A 72 -2.02 4.15 -14.00
C ASN A 72 -2.74 5.47 -13.67
N ASN A 73 -2.47 6.06 -12.52
CA ASN A 73 -3.09 7.31 -12.09
C ASN A 73 -2.17 8.49 -12.36
N LYS A 74 -2.51 9.30 -13.36
CA LYS A 74 -1.71 10.48 -13.76
C LYS A 74 -1.62 11.56 -12.67
N LEU A 75 -2.58 11.62 -11.75
CA LEU A 75 -2.64 12.64 -10.70
C LEU A 75 -1.79 12.24 -9.48
N THR A 76 -1.59 10.95 -9.25
CA THR A 76 -0.88 10.42 -8.08
C THR A 76 0.42 9.72 -8.44
N ARG A 77 0.96 9.95 -9.62
CA ARG A 77 2.29 9.46 -10.01
C ARG A 77 3.35 10.03 -9.09
N THR A 78 3.46 9.46 -7.94
CA THR A 78 4.62 9.66 -7.08
C THR A 78 5.61 8.56 -7.37
N VAL A 79 6.69 8.94 -7.93
CA VAL A 79 7.85 8.08 -8.09
C VAL A 79 8.40 7.87 -6.69
N GLY A 80 8.37 6.66 -6.18
CA GLY A 80 8.99 6.09 -4.98
C GLY A 80 9.76 6.94 -3.96
N TRP A 81 9.54 8.24 -3.96
CA TRP A 81 10.24 9.19 -3.11
C TRP A 81 9.29 9.75 -2.05
N ILE A 82 9.62 9.52 -0.80
CA ILE A 82 8.98 10.17 0.34
C ILE A 82 9.99 11.14 0.92
N ASN A 83 9.59 12.39 1.09
CA ASN A 83 10.40 13.35 1.79
C ASN A 83 10.67 12.83 3.22
N LYS A 84 11.93 12.82 3.65
CA LYS A 84 12.31 12.36 4.99
C LYS A 84 11.58 13.12 6.10
N GLU A 85 11.27 14.39 5.86
CA GLU A 85 10.53 15.26 6.79
C GLU A 85 9.07 14.81 6.98
N TRP A 86 8.53 14.02 6.06
CA TRP A 86 7.16 13.50 6.13
C TRP A 86 7.05 12.18 6.88
N VAL A 87 8.17 11.61 7.27
CA VAL A 87 8.22 10.35 8.01
C VAL A 87 8.71 10.65 9.41
N GLY A 88 7.94 10.30 10.40
CA GLY A 88 8.22 10.61 11.80
C GLY A 88 7.94 9.43 12.73
N TYR A 89 8.01 9.70 14.02
CA TYR A 89 7.84 8.69 15.07
C TYR A 89 6.42 8.63 15.65
N GLY A 90 5.46 9.33 15.07
CA GLY A 90 4.06 9.27 15.48
C GLY A 90 3.40 10.63 15.74
N LEU A 91 4.06 11.62 16.30
CA LEU A 91 3.44 12.92 16.64
C LEU A 91 3.30 13.85 15.42
N ASN A 92 4.22 13.77 14.46
CA ASN A 92 4.22 14.57 13.23
C ASN A 92 4.22 13.67 11.99
N THR A 93 3.39 12.65 11.99
CA THR A 93 3.30 11.72 10.87
C THR A 93 2.50 12.31 9.73
N ASN A 94 2.92 11.98 8.53
CA ASN A 94 2.15 12.25 7.34
C ASN A 94 1.00 11.25 7.21
N HIS A 95 -0.22 11.75 7.23
CA HIS A 95 -1.44 10.96 7.08
C HIS A 95 -1.81 10.68 5.60
N PHE A 96 -0.89 10.95 4.68
CA PHE A 96 -1.13 10.74 3.26
C PHE A 96 -0.42 9.49 2.77
N GLN A 97 -1.18 8.57 2.18
CA GLN A 97 -0.59 7.38 1.57
C GLN A 97 -0.14 7.68 0.15
N HIS A 98 1.15 7.58 -0.09
CA HIS A 98 1.78 7.76 -1.39
C HIS A 98 2.95 6.80 -1.56
N SER A 99 3.56 6.76 -2.75
CA SER A 99 4.63 5.84 -3.14
C SER A 99 4.19 4.39 -3.28
N GLY A 100 4.95 3.62 -4.05
CA GLY A 100 4.70 2.19 -4.24
C GLY A 100 5.15 1.36 -3.05
N GLY A 101 4.42 0.33 -2.70
CA GLY A 101 4.83 -0.51 -1.60
C GLY A 101 3.91 -1.65 -1.23
N LEU A 102 4.03 -2.05 0.01
CA LEU A 102 3.34 -3.20 0.57
C LEU A 102 1.88 -2.90 0.95
N ASN A 103 1.49 -1.62 0.99
CA ASN A 103 0.15 -1.15 1.33
C ASN A 103 -0.30 -1.55 2.76
N LEU A 104 0.61 -1.51 3.74
CA LEU A 104 0.25 -1.65 5.14
C LEU A 104 -0.15 -0.26 5.67
N ARG A 105 -1.45 0.01 5.63
CA ARG A 105 -2.04 1.35 5.82
C ARG A 105 -1.80 1.92 7.20
N GLY A 106 -1.78 1.07 8.22
CA GLY A 106 -1.56 1.47 9.61
C GLY A 106 -0.17 2.00 9.91
N TYR A 107 0.79 1.77 9.03
CA TYR A 107 2.17 2.23 9.17
C TYR A 107 2.49 3.48 8.35
N ALA A 108 1.48 4.15 7.80
CA ALA A 108 1.66 5.37 7.02
C ALA A 108 2.30 6.48 7.88
N GLY A 109 3.36 7.08 7.36
CA GLY A 109 4.06 8.18 8.00
C GLY A 109 5.02 7.80 9.13
N TYR A 110 5.16 6.52 9.48
CA TYR A 110 6.02 6.08 10.57
C TYR A 110 7.40 5.62 10.12
N LEU A 111 8.43 6.01 10.89
CA LEU A 111 9.74 5.37 10.90
C LEU A 111 9.67 4.15 11.82
N MET A 112 9.80 2.97 11.27
CA MET A 112 9.73 1.72 12.03
C MET A 112 11.14 1.29 12.43
N ALA A 113 11.40 1.27 13.75
CA ALA A 113 12.66 0.79 14.28
C ALA A 113 12.68 -0.74 14.30
N GLU A 114 13.75 -1.32 13.78
CA GLU A 114 14.09 -2.74 13.87
C GLU A 114 15.49 -2.86 14.44
N GLN A 115 15.83 -3.99 15.03
CA GLN A 115 17.21 -4.29 15.41
C GLN A 115 17.82 -5.25 14.41
N ASP A 116 19.04 -4.97 13.98
CA ASP A 116 19.82 -5.93 13.22
C ASP A 116 20.39 -7.04 14.14
N LYS A 117 21.10 -7.99 13.55
CA LYS A 117 21.70 -9.09 14.29
C LYS A 117 22.81 -8.63 15.27
N GLU A 118 23.31 -7.43 15.08
CA GLU A 118 24.37 -6.80 15.84
C GLU A 118 23.81 -5.86 16.93
N GLY A 119 22.48 -5.72 17.00
CA GLY A 119 21.76 -4.89 17.98
C GLY A 119 21.64 -3.41 17.59
N ASN A 120 22.07 -3.02 16.37
CA ASN A 120 21.93 -1.64 15.90
C ASN A 120 20.49 -1.36 15.49
N VAL A 121 20.04 -0.13 15.73
CA VAL A 121 18.72 0.31 15.30
C VAL A 121 18.76 0.65 13.81
N ILE A 122 17.89 -0.02 13.05
CA ILE A 122 17.67 0.23 11.63
C ILE A 122 16.24 0.72 11.44
N TYR A 123 16.04 1.73 10.59
CA TYR A 123 14.71 2.20 10.24
C TYR A 123 14.18 1.45 9.03
N ALA A 124 13.21 0.58 9.27
CA ALA A 124 12.66 -0.37 8.31
C ALA A 124 11.44 0.17 7.52
N TYR A 125 11.38 1.46 7.24
CA TYR A 125 10.23 2.04 6.52
C TYR A 125 10.31 1.85 5.01
N LYS A 126 11.49 1.62 4.46
CA LYS A 126 11.73 1.33 3.04
C LYS A 126 12.72 0.21 2.84
N GLY A 127 12.56 -0.53 1.74
CA GLY A 127 13.44 -1.62 1.34
C GLY A 127 13.33 -1.90 -0.15
N HIS A 128 13.92 -2.98 -0.62
CA HIS A 128 13.92 -3.30 -2.04
C HIS A 128 13.20 -4.62 -2.37
N SER A 129 13.06 -5.49 -1.39
CA SER A 129 12.35 -6.75 -1.51
C SER A 129 11.32 -6.86 -0.41
N GLY A 130 10.18 -7.47 -0.69
CA GLY A 130 9.13 -7.58 0.32
C GLY A 130 7.96 -8.44 -0.16
N ILE A 131 7.14 -8.83 0.82
CA ILE A 131 5.93 -9.63 0.60
C ILE A 131 4.82 -8.96 1.40
N ALA A 132 3.64 -8.86 0.79
CA ALA A 132 2.44 -8.39 1.46
C ALA A 132 1.21 -9.19 1.08
N LEU A 133 0.29 -9.29 2.03
CA LEU A 133 -1.08 -9.75 1.87
C LEU A 133 -1.99 -8.62 2.34
N ASN A 134 -2.84 -8.14 1.45
CA ASN A 134 -3.86 -7.14 1.77
C ASN A 134 -5.23 -7.76 1.54
N THR A 135 -6.15 -7.54 2.46
CA THR A 135 -7.50 -8.10 2.39
C THR A 135 -8.51 -7.01 2.75
N GLU A 136 -9.58 -6.94 1.97
CA GLU A 136 -10.72 -6.05 2.25
C GLU A 136 -12.03 -6.81 2.11
N ILE A 137 -12.94 -6.57 3.03
CA ILE A 137 -14.32 -7.06 2.99
C ILE A 137 -15.24 -5.87 2.90
N ALA A 138 -15.78 -5.62 1.71
CA ALA A 138 -16.69 -4.52 1.47
C ALA A 138 -18.14 -4.95 1.71
N PHE A 139 -18.90 -4.07 2.36
CA PHE A 139 -20.28 -4.30 2.77
C PHE A 139 -21.26 -3.23 2.27
N ASP A 140 -20.93 -2.58 1.19
CA ASP A 140 -21.73 -1.49 0.57
C ASP A 140 -23.15 -1.91 0.25
N ASN A 141 -23.32 -3.17 -0.17
CA ASN A 141 -24.63 -3.70 -0.54
C ASN A 141 -25.61 -3.83 0.65
N TYR A 142 -25.10 -3.68 1.88
CA TYR A 142 -25.92 -3.63 3.09
C TYR A 142 -26.30 -2.20 3.47
N LEU A 143 -25.39 -1.23 3.27
CA LEU A 143 -25.53 0.12 3.78
C LEU A 143 -26.16 1.09 2.78
N LEU A 144 -25.93 0.88 1.48
CA LEU A 144 -26.28 1.86 0.46
C LEU A 144 -27.45 1.40 -0.41
N ASN A 145 -28.51 2.18 -0.39
CA ASN A 145 -29.60 2.02 -1.35
C ASN A 145 -29.20 2.70 -2.68
N ARG A 146 -28.61 1.94 -3.60
CA ARG A 146 -28.04 2.42 -4.88
C ARG A 146 -29.08 2.94 -5.90
N ARG A 147 -30.34 3.07 -5.52
CA ARG A 147 -31.40 3.57 -6.43
C ARG A 147 -31.41 5.09 -6.62
N GLN A 148 -30.59 5.84 -5.91
CA GLN A 148 -30.53 7.29 -6.06
C GLN A 148 -29.66 7.69 -7.26
N LYS A 149 -30.10 8.69 -8.05
CA LYS A 149 -29.41 9.21 -9.25
C LYS A 149 -27.98 9.69 -8.97
N ILE A 150 -27.67 10.09 -7.74
CA ILE A 150 -26.34 10.53 -7.37
C ILE A 150 -25.27 9.42 -7.54
N PHE A 151 -25.67 8.14 -7.43
CA PHE A 151 -24.76 7.00 -7.61
C PHE A 151 -24.37 6.72 -9.08
N GLU A 152 -24.97 7.44 -10.04
CA GLU A 152 -24.51 7.43 -11.42
C GLU A 152 -23.16 8.17 -11.56
N PHE A 153 -22.94 9.20 -10.74
CA PHE A 153 -21.76 10.06 -10.77
C PHE A 153 -20.71 9.66 -9.74
N ILE A 154 -21.15 9.17 -8.60
CA ILE A 154 -20.33 8.88 -7.43
C ILE A 154 -20.58 7.45 -6.99
N ASP A 155 -19.50 6.76 -6.59
CA ASP A 155 -19.58 5.47 -5.93
C ASP A 155 -18.93 5.57 -4.55
N VAL A 156 -19.62 5.10 -3.53
CA VAL A 156 -19.11 5.04 -2.16
C VAL A 156 -19.02 3.58 -1.77
N SER A 157 -17.90 3.20 -1.19
CA SER A 157 -17.68 1.85 -0.69
C SER A 157 -17.10 1.92 0.71
N THR A 158 -17.64 1.08 1.60
CA THR A 158 -17.16 0.93 2.97
C THR A 158 -16.72 -0.50 3.20
N TYR A 159 -15.60 -0.68 3.88
CA TYR A 159 -14.98 -1.98 4.07
C TYR A 159 -14.25 -2.07 5.41
N ILE A 160 -14.07 -3.29 5.88
CA ILE A 160 -13.04 -3.62 6.87
C ILE A 160 -11.82 -4.16 6.13
N PHE A 161 -10.65 -3.92 6.68
CA PHE A 161 -9.41 -4.39 6.07
C PHE A 161 -8.44 -4.99 7.08
N GLY A 162 -7.54 -5.81 6.56
CA GLY A 162 -6.36 -6.32 7.25
C GLY A 162 -5.21 -6.44 6.27
N ASP A 163 -4.07 -5.90 6.65
CA ASP A 163 -2.84 -5.92 5.88
C ASP A 163 -1.74 -6.62 6.67
N ALA A 164 -0.91 -7.40 5.98
CA ALA A 164 0.23 -8.08 6.58
C ALA A 164 1.43 -8.05 5.62
N GLY A 165 2.64 -7.85 6.13
CA GLY A 165 3.82 -7.86 5.27
C GLY A 165 5.16 -7.83 6.00
N ILE A 166 6.20 -8.13 5.22
CA ILE A 166 7.60 -8.05 5.61
C ILE A 166 8.39 -7.33 4.52
N LEU A 167 9.43 -6.64 4.91
CA LEU A 167 10.27 -5.84 4.03
C LEU A 167 11.75 -6.14 4.28
N SER A 168 12.56 -6.14 3.23
CA SER A 168 14.01 -6.25 3.38
C SER A 168 14.59 -5.00 4.04
N ILE A 169 15.44 -5.19 5.05
CA ILE A 169 16.03 -4.09 5.85
C ILE A 169 17.51 -3.87 5.56
N ASN A 170 18.17 -4.79 4.86
CA ASN A 170 19.59 -4.69 4.59
C ASN A 170 19.90 -3.93 3.30
N LYS A 171 21.14 -3.42 3.24
CA LYS A 171 21.71 -2.92 1.98
C LYS A 171 21.71 -4.05 0.94
N ILE A 172 21.55 -3.70 -0.33
CA ILE A 172 21.40 -4.61 -1.46
C ILE A 172 22.55 -5.60 -1.61
N SER A 173 23.75 -5.18 -1.26
CA SER A 173 24.97 -5.99 -1.31
C SER A 173 25.13 -6.97 -0.13
N ALA A 174 24.34 -6.81 0.92
CA ALA A 174 24.36 -7.68 2.09
C ALA A 174 23.42 -8.89 1.92
N PRO A 175 23.61 -9.98 2.68
CA PRO A 175 22.68 -11.08 2.72
C PRO A 175 21.25 -10.60 3.02
N LEU A 176 20.26 -11.16 2.34
CA LEU A 176 18.86 -10.76 2.48
C LEU A 176 18.40 -10.98 3.93
N SER A 177 18.00 -9.90 4.58
CA SER A 177 17.38 -9.90 5.90
C SER A 177 16.05 -9.15 5.84
N PHE A 178 15.06 -9.70 6.49
CA PHE A 178 13.71 -9.13 6.52
C PHE A 178 13.40 -8.53 7.89
N SER A 179 12.55 -7.52 7.88
CA SER A 179 11.90 -6.98 9.07
C SER A 179 11.06 -8.04 9.77
N SER A 180 10.69 -7.78 10.99
CA SER A 180 9.63 -8.53 11.65
C SER A 180 8.31 -8.41 10.89
N LEU A 181 7.45 -9.43 10.98
CA LEU A 181 6.10 -9.39 10.40
C LEU A 181 5.30 -8.24 11.03
N ARG A 182 4.75 -7.39 10.17
CA ARG A 182 3.86 -6.31 10.56
C ARG A 182 2.46 -6.58 10.04
N VAL A 183 1.49 -6.30 10.89
CA VAL A 183 0.07 -6.52 10.62
C VAL A 183 -0.70 -5.31 11.11
N ASP A 184 -1.62 -4.83 10.29
CA ASP A 184 -2.58 -3.82 10.69
C ASP A 184 -4.01 -4.23 10.30
N ALA A 185 -4.98 -3.62 10.95
CA ALA A 185 -6.38 -3.82 10.64
C ALA A 185 -7.20 -2.57 10.99
N GLY A 186 -8.28 -2.36 10.24
CA GLY A 186 -9.13 -1.20 10.41
C GLY A 186 -10.38 -1.21 9.56
N ILE A 187 -10.99 -0.05 9.47
CA ILE A 187 -12.14 0.21 8.59
C ILE A 187 -11.76 1.32 7.61
N GLY A 188 -12.35 1.29 6.43
CA GLY A 188 -12.09 2.30 5.41
C GLY A 188 -13.33 2.63 4.60
N THR A 189 -13.24 3.76 3.92
CA THR A 189 -14.24 4.18 2.95
C THR A 189 -13.57 4.75 1.70
N THR A 190 -14.16 4.49 0.55
CA THR A 190 -13.75 5.10 -0.72
C THR A 190 -14.88 5.92 -1.28
N LEU A 191 -14.52 7.04 -1.88
CA LEU A 191 -15.37 7.88 -2.70
C LEU A 191 -14.80 7.90 -4.12
N THR A 192 -15.48 7.27 -5.06
CA THR A 192 -15.06 7.22 -6.46
C THR A 192 -15.94 8.12 -7.30
N ILE A 193 -15.33 9.11 -7.94
CA ILE A 193 -15.99 9.99 -8.90
C ILE A 193 -15.90 9.32 -10.27
N LYS A 194 -17.05 8.87 -10.81
CA LYS A 194 -17.12 8.13 -12.08
C LYS A 194 -17.21 9.05 -13.28
N LYS A 195 -18.00 10.11 -13.16
CA LYS A 195 -18.26 11.08 -14.22
C LYS A 195 -18.27 12.48 -13.64
N TRP A 196 -17.46 13.34 -14.15
CA TRP A 196 -17.48 14.75 -13.84
C TRP A 196 -16.98 15.54 -15.06
N TRP A 197 -17.91 16.07 -15.81
CA TRP A 197 -17.77 16.99 -16.96
C TRP A 197 -16.42 16.95 -17.71
N VAL A 198 -15.35 17.43 -17.10
CA VAL A 198 -13.97 17.41 -17.66
C VAL A 198 -13.29 16.06 -17.48
N LEU A 199 -13.68 15.29 -16.44
CA LEU A 199 -13.07 14.00 -16.07
C LEU A 199 -13.70 12.80 -16.80
N ASP A 200 -14.73 12.99 -17.61
CA ASP A 200 -15.37 11.91 -18.39
C ASP A 200 -14.39 11.19 -19.35
N LYS A 201 -13.34 11.89 -19.75
CA LYS A 201 -12.24 11.34 -20.59
C LYS A 201 -11.14 10.65 -19.80
N PHE A 202 -11.20 10.71 -18.47
CA PHE A 202 -10.17 10.14 -17.59
C PHE A 202 -10.72 8.94 -16.82
N LYS A 203 -9.81 8.11 -16.30
CA LYS A 203 -10.18 7.03 -15.39
C LYS A 203 -10.82 7.61 -14.12
N PRO A 204 -11.80 6.92 -13.51
CA PRO A 204 -12.42 7.37 -12.27
C PRO A 204 -11.40 7.72 -11.20
N LEU A 205 -11.63 8.82 -10.48
CA LEU A 205 -10.80 9.27 -9.38
C LEU A 205 -11.37 8.75 -8.07
N THR A 206 -10.57 8.03 -7.31
CA THR A 206 -10.95 7.47 -6.02
C THR A 206 -10.20 8.14 -4.89
N PHE A 207 -10.92 8.73 -3.97
CA PHE A 207 -10.42 9.16 -2.67
C PHE A 207 -10.65 8.06 -1.66
N ARG A 208 -9.70 7.83 -0.77
CA ARG A 208 -9.77 6.83 0.27
C ARG A 208 -9.45 7.44 1.62
N LEU A 209 -10.24 7.08 2.61
CA LEU A 209 -9.99 7.35 4.02
C LEU A 209 -10.01 6.01 4.76
N ASP A 210 -8.87 5.67 5.33
CA ASP A 210 -8.71 4.47 6.15
C ASP A 210 -8.47 4.85 7.62
N LEU A 211 -9.04 4.07 8.51
CA LEU A 211 -8.90 4.17 9.96
C LEU A 211 -8.28 2.87 10.48
N PRO A 212 -6.94 2.73 10.49
CA PRO A 212 -6.25 1.57 11.02
C PRO A 212 -6.21 1.64 12.55
N PHE A 213 -7.08 0.92 13.22
CA PHE A 213 -7.16 0.92 14.69
C PHE A 213 -6.12 0.01 15.35
N PHE A 214 -5.75 -1.09 14.68
CA PHE A 214 -4.89 -2.11 15.24
C PHE A 214 -3.55 -2.16 14.52
N LEU A 215 -2.46 -2.25 15.29
CA LEU A 215 -1.12 -2.59 14.84
C LEU A 215 -0.55 -3.69 15.73
N ASN A 216 0.03 -4.74 15.15
CA ASN A 216 0.70 -5.78 15.94
C ASN A 216 2.05 -5.34 16.51
N ARG A 217 2.65 -4.30 15.93
CA ARG A 217 3.91 -3.69 16.36
C ARG A 217 3.79 -2.18 16.23
N PRO A 218 3.32 -1.49 17.29
CA PRO A 218 3.27 -0.03 17.29
C PRO A 218 4.64 0.58 16.97
N PRO A 219 4.69 1.74 16.31
CA PRO A 219 5.93 2.48 16.09
C PRO A 219 6.59 2.88 17.44
N TYR A 220 7.90 3.07 17.42
CA TYR A 220 8.79 3.19 18.58
C TYR A 220 8.29 4.05 19.76
N GLU A 221 7.53 5.11 19.51
CA GLU A 221 7.00 5.98 20.57
C GLU A 221 5.55 5.67 20.96
N GLU A 222 4.95 4.64 20.39
CA GLU A 222 3.57 4.25 20.67
C GLU A 222 3.53 2.87 21.33
N ASP A 223 3.04 2.81 22.59
CA ASP A 223 2.89 1.54 23.31
C ASP A 223 1.54 0.86 23.09
N HIS A 224 0.62 1.52 22.36
CA HIS A 224 -0.74 1.04 22.21
C HIS A 224 -0.98 0.30 20.91
N TYR A 225 -1.30 -0.98 20.98
CA TYR A 225 -1.72 -1.79 19.84
C TYR A 225 -3.01 -1.25 19.20
N PHE A 226 -3.93 -0.75 20.03
CA PHE A 226 -5.17 -0.13 19.60
C PHE A 226 -5.13 1.37 19.85
N LYS A 227 -5.19 2.16 18.78
CA LYS A 227 -5.20 3.62 18.82
C LYS A 227 -5.97 4.15 17.61
N PHE A 228 -6.58 5.31 17.75
CA PHE A 228 -7.17 6.00 16.62
C PHE A 228 -6.06 6.52 15.69
N ARG A 229 -6.06 6.03 14.48
CA ARG A 229 -5.17 6.49 13.40
C ARG A 229 -6.01 6.72 12.16
N TRP A 230 -5.54 7.58 11.29
CA TRP A 230 -6.19 7.80 10.01
C TRP A 230 -5.16 8.01 8.91
N VAL A 231 -5.51 7.60 7.70
CA VAL A 231 -4.69 7.78 6.50
C VAL A 231 -5.57 8.10 5.32
N VAL A 232 -5.13 9.04 4.50
CA VAL A 232 -5.81 9.45 3.27
C VAL A 232 -5.00 8.96 2.09
N GLY A 233 -5.67 8.46 1.08
CA GLY A 233 -5.07 8.03 -0.17
C GLY A 233 -5.88 8.53 -1.37
N VAL A 234 -5.19 8.76 -2.47
CA VAL A 234 -5.80 8.99 -3.76
C VAL A 234 -5.36 7.86 -4.67
N SER A 235 -6.10 6.77 -4.66
CA SER A 235 -5.77 5.57 -5.42
C SER A 235 -7.01 4.75 -5.68
N ARG A 236 -6.89 3.79 -6.57
CA ARG A 236 -7.91 2.77 -6.73
C ARG A 236 -8.02 1.93 -5.47
N ARG A 237 -9.19 1.35 -5.29
CA ARG A 237 -9.44 0.24 -4.38
C ARG A 237 -8.67 -0.99 -4.86
N LEU A 238 -8.31 -1.88 -3.94
CA LEU A 238 -7.78 -3.21 -4.24
C LEU A 238 -8.65 -3.98 -5.24
#